data_976df63a6d2ed6107b657321f4dd3b7b
#
_entry.id   976df63a6d2ed6107b657321f4dd3b7b
#
_cell.length_a   1.000
_cell.length_b   1.000
_cell.length_c   1.000
_cell.angle_alpha   90.00
_cell.angle_beta   90.00
_cell.angle_gamma   90.00
#
_symmetry.space_group_name_H-M   'P 1'
#
loop_
_entity.id
_entity.type
_entity.pdbx_description
1 polymer ?
#
loop_
_entity_poly.entity_id
_entity_poly.type
_entity_poly.pdbx_seq_one_letter_code
_entity_poly.pdbx_strand_id
1 'polypeptide(L)'
;MDVLLILAAGKASRFGGYPKAFCMIDGSCAAQRTVRLGGRYFDRTYLVLNSETWPAYHDAVQGCRTLAIRTGQGDAHSFLRAARRIREDCGADRITLCWGDTVYLDDAAFRKAASLPGTAFADCAGISFASEDPQPYAWYETDGPFIRCSRFRGRDGAVDRGLHDQSLFTFPADTICRQLEQYMTALGYRDEEDYISGDVSNEMKLLDAFTYFYGNRHRGLLPMKVMLLAPGTSCSFNTAEELEAVREKAARAGADGSARADLFDPEGFRGTYVFDLDGTLWDERADDSGKQVGEENLNLFRGIILSGNSYEHVRDVFRRCYHQDAVVDIYTDFGNVHFTSADDTVDVLTEAYRVEPAAAAALEAVPAFRGKVRVRGEGCVVTVKPLENREALLRQAQQALSAFGDRYEAKIAGHTSIDVTVKGYDKKTMLREIMKKHGLKAEDIVYVGNETEKGAEANIRELGVKTLQVDDIYECRALLKALHSRIRPE
;
A
#
# COMPACT_ATOMS: atom_id res chain seq x y z
N MET A 1 4.70 11.90 -25.67
CA MET A 1 3.86 11.34 -24.57
C MET A 1 4.61 10.21 -23.90
N ASP A 2 4.74 10.26 -22.59
CA ASP A 2 5.44 9.26 -21.78
C ASP A 2 4.43 8.32 -21.10
N VAL A 3 4.64 7.02 -21.26
CA VAL A 3 3.70 6.00 -20.81
C VAL A 3 4.37 5.04 -19.82
N LEU A 4 3.69 4.76 -18.69
CA LEU A 4 4.01 3.64 -17.82
C LEU A 4 3.23 2.40 -18.27
N LEU A 5 3.93 1.30 -18.55
CA LEU A 5 3.37 0.02 -18.93
C LEU A 5 3.68 -1.01 -17.82
N ILE A 6 2.63 -1.52 -17.19
CA ILE A 6 2.71 -2.59 -16.19
C ILE A 6 2.35 -3.90 -16.91
N LEU A 7 3.34 -4.77 -17.14
CA LEU A 7 3.13 -6.02 -17.86
C LEU A 7 2.76 -7.16 -16.89
N ALA A 8 1.50 -7.54 -16.90
CA ALA A 8 0.93 -8.61 -16.08
C ALA A 8 0.31 -9.74 -16.93
N ALA A 9 0.83 -9.96 -18.14
CA ALA A 9 0.31 -10.91 -19.11
C ALA A 9 0.81 -12.37 -18.94
N GLY A 10 1.60 -12.65 -17.91
CA GLY A 10 2.13 -13.99 -17.62
C GLY A 10 1.05 -14.98 -17.18
N LYS A 11 1.25 -16.30 -17.46
CA LYS A 11 0.33 -17.38 -17.08
C LYS A 11 0.35 -17.74 -15.59
N ALA A 12 1.27 -17.19 -14.80
CA ALA A 12 1.45 -17.45 -13.36
C ALA A 12 1.47 -18.94 -12.95
N SER A 13 1.90 -19.84 -13.85
CA SER A 13 1.88 -21.28 -13.65
C SER A 13 2.62 -21.76 -12.40
N ARG A 14 3.68 -21.04 -12.01
CA ARG A 14 4.47 -21.34 -10.81
C ARG A 14 3.80 -20.88 -9.50
N PHE A 15 2.74 -20.07 -9.58
CA PHE A 15 2.01 -19.52 -8.43
C PHE A 15 0.55 -20.01 -8.41
N GLY A 16 0.34 -21.30 -8.76
CA GLY A 16 -0.98 -21.93 -8.75
C GLY A 16 -1.99 -21.34 -9.76
N GLY A 17 -1.52 -20.63 -10.79
CA GLY A 17 -2.39 -19.98 -11.78
C GLY A 17 -2.93 -18.62 -11.35
N TYR A 18 -2.71 -18.18 -10.12
CA TYR A 18 -3.11 -16.86 -9.65
C TYR A 18 -2.13 -15.78 -10.14
N PRO A 19 -2.61 -14.74 -10.85
CA PRO A 19 -1.71 -13.72 -11.38
C PRO A 19 -1.04 -12.93 -10.27
N LYS A 20 0.28 -12.99 -10.17
CA LYS A 20 1.07 -12.36 -9.11
C LYS A 20 0.85 -10.86 -8.97
N ALA A 21 0.55 -10.16 -10.08
CA ALA A 21 0.23 -8.74 -10.08
C ALA A 21 -0.93 -8.35 -9.16
N PHE A 22 -1.81 -9.31 -8.83
CA PHE A 22 -2.97 -9.11 -7.96
C PHE A 22 -2.78 -9.66 -6.55
N CYS A 23 -1.60 -10.21 -6.23
CA CYS A 23 -1.28 -10.54 -4.84
C CYS A 23 -1.30 -9.29 -3.97
N MET A 24 -2.01 -9.39 -2.85
CA MET A 24 -2.09 -8.32 -1.86
C MET A 24 -0.75 -8.15 -1.16
N ILE A 25 -0.28 -6.91 -1.08
CA ILE A 25 1.01 -6.55 -0.47
C ILE A 25 0.77 -5.79 0.85
N ASP A 26 0.23 -4.58 0.80
CA ASP A 26 0.05 -3.64 1.91
C ASP A 26 -1.35 -3.00 1.88
N GLY A 27 -2.41 -3.81 1.86
CA GLY A 27 -3.78 -3.35 1.65
C GLY A 27 -4.15 -3.08 0.19
N SER A 28 -3.17 -3.11 -0.73
CA SER A 28 -3.38 -3.04 -2.17
C SER A 28 -2.62 -4.15 -2.90
N CYS A 29 -3.05 -4.52 -4.10
CA CYS A 29 -2.30 -5.48 -4.90
C CYS A 29 -1.03 -4.87 -5.50
N ALA A 30 -0.06 -5.71 -5.90
CA ALA A 30 1.22 -5.27 -6.45
C ALA A 30 1.05 -4.28 -7.63
N ALA A 31 0.14 -4.56 -8.57
CA ALA A 31 -0.15 -3.68 -9.69
C ALA A 31 -0.76 -2.33 -9.24
N GLN A 32 -1.70 -2.35 -8.29
CA GLN A 32 -2.29 -1.11 -7.75
C GLN A 32 -1.24 -0.26 -7.04
N ARG A 33 -0.32 -0.89 -6.29
CA ARG A 33 0.81 -0.20 -5.67
C ARG A 33 1.69 0.46 -6.72
N THR A 34 2.01 -0.23 -7.81
CA THR A 34 2.81 0.33 -8.92
C THR A 34 2.11 1.52 -9.57
N VAL A 35 0.79 1.45 -9.81
CA VAL A 35 0.00 2.59 -10.31
C VAL A 35 0.06 3.77 -9.35
N ARG A 36 -0.09 3.51 -8.04
CA ARG A 36 -0.04 4.55 -6.99
C ARG A 36 1.32 5.26 -6.94
N LEU A 37 2.42 4.50 -6.96
CA LEU A 37 3.77 5.03 -6.84
C LEU A 37 4.26 5.68 -8.14
N GLY A 38 3.99 5.05 -9.29
CA GLY A 38 4.57 5.43 -10.57
C GLY A 38 3.65 6.26 -11.46
N GLY A 39 2.33 6.01 -11.42
CA GLY A 39 1.39 6.54 -12.39
C GLY A 39 1.38 8.08 -12.52
N ARG A 40 1.66 8.79 -11.45
CA ARG A 40 1.71 10.26 -11.42
C ARG A 40 2.87 10.90 -12.20
N TYR A 41 3.89 10.12 -12.54
CA TYR A 41 5.06 10.61 -13.26
C TYR A 41 4.95 10.48 -14.78
N PHE A 42 3.89 9.85 -15.27
CA PHE A 42 3.69 9.56 -16.69
C PHE A 42 2.36 10.12 -17.18
N ASP A 43 2.30 10.48 -18.45
CA ASP A 43 1.08 11.01 -19.06
C ASP A 43 -0.07 10.01 -19.05
N ARG A 44 0.26 8.70 -19.16
CA ARG A 44 -0.71 7.59 -19.07
C ARG A 44 -0.09 6.36 -18.46
N THR A 45 -0.92 5.58 -17.79
CA THR A 45 -0.56 4.25 -17.24
C THR A 45 -1.44 3.17 -17.86
N TYR A 46 -0.81 2.07 -18.30
CA TYR A 46 -1.48 0.89 -18.81
C TYR A 46 -1.13 -0.33 -17.99
N LEU A 47 -2.16 -1.08 -17.60
CA LEU A 47 -2.03 -2.44 -17.07
C LEU A 47 -2.33 -3.43 -18.21
N VAL A 48 -1.33 -4.22 -18.57
CA VAL A 48 -1.44 -5.18 -19.68
C VAL A 48 -1.68 -6.58 -19.14
N LEU A 49 -2.81 -7.15 -19.48
CA LEU A 49 -3.25 -8.49 -19.08
C LEU A 49 -3.28 -9.43 -20.29
N ASN A 50 -3.15 -10.72 -20.06
CA ASN A 50 -3.50 -11.67 -21.13
C ASN A 50 -5.03 -11.76 -21.29
N SER A 51 -5.49 -12.13 -22.47
CA SER A 51 -6.92 -12.21 -22.79
C SER A 51 -7.69 -13.23 -21.94
N GLU A 52 -7.02 -14.21 -21.34
CA GLU A 52 -7.63 -15.22 -20.46
C GLU A 52 -7.91 -14.65 -19.06
N THR A 53 -6.99 -13.83 -18.51
CA THR A 53 -7.14 -13.22 -17.19
C THR A 53 -7.89 -11.89 -17.23
N TRP A 54 -7.94 -11.21 -18.37
CA TRP A 54 -8.56 -9.90 -18.51
C TRP A 54 -10.02 -9.84 -18.01
N PRO A 55 -10.92 -10.80 -18.29
CA PRO A 55 -12.31 -10.73 -17.85
C PRO A 55 -12.45 -10.68 -16.32
N ALA A 56 -11.52 -11.30 -15.58
CA ALA A 56 -11.58 -11.38 -14.13
C ALA A 56 -10.90 -10.20 -13.42
N TYR A 57 -9.96 -9.49 -14.09
CA TYR A 57 -9.07 -8.54 -13.43
C TYR A 57 -9.00 -7.15 -14.07
N HIS A 58 -9.74 -6.88 -15.16
CA HIS A 58 -9.62 -5.59 -15.88
C HIS A 58 -10.04 -4.37 -15.04
N ASP A 59 -10.92 -4.54 -14.07
CA ASP A 59 -11.38 -3.50 -13.15
C ASP A 59 -10.72 -3.56 -11.75
N ALA A 60 -9.78 -4.49 -11.55
CA ALA A 60 -9.18 -4.72 -10.23
C ALA A 60 -8.19 -3.62 -9.81
N VAL A 61 -7.73 -2.79 -10.76
CA VAL A 61 -6.75 -1.72 -10.52
C VAL A 61 -7.31 -0.40 -11.00
N GLN A 62 -7.31 0.59 -10.14
CA GLN A 62 -7.80 1.94 -10.43
C GLN A 62 -6.67 2.86 -10.90
N GLY A 63 -7.01 3.92 -11.63
CA GLY A 63 -6.05 4.95 -12.06
C GLY A 63 -5.18 4.55 -13.26
N CYS A 64 -5.50 3.46 -13.96
CA CYS A 64 -4.84 3.07 -15.19
C CYS A 64 -5.84 2.60 -16.25
N ARG A 65 -5.38 2.53 -17.50
CA ARG A 65 -6.12 1.85 -18.58
C ARG A 65 -5.72 0.38 -18.62
N THR A 66 -6.68 -0.51 -18.82
CA THR A 66 -6.41 -1.94 -19.01
C THR A 66 -6.37 -2.30 -20.49
N LEU A 67 -5.39 -3.11 -20.86
CA LEU A 67 -5.20 -3.59 -22.22
C LEU A 67 -5.11 -5.11 -22.22
N ALA A 68 -6.00 -5.77 -22.99
CA ALA A 68 -5.94 -7.21 -23.22
C ALA A 68 -5.04 -7.53 -24.41
N ILE A 69 -4.08 -8.44 -24.21
CA ILE A 69 -3.29 -9.02 -25.32
C ILE A 69 -3.38 -10.53 -25.30
N ARG A 70 -3.22 -11.18 -26.44
CA ARG A 70 -2.96 -12.63 -26.45
C ARG A 70 -1.59 -12.88 -25.83
N THR A 71 -1.49 -13.92 -25.00
CA THR A 71 -0.20 -14.30 -24.38
C THR A 71 0.85 -14.48 -25.46
N GLY A 72 1.98 -13.81 -25.31
CA GLY A 72 3.10 -13.92 -26.25
C GLY A 72 3.96 -15.15 -25.99
N GLN A 73 4.91 -15.40 -26.89
CA GLN A 73 5.98 -16.40 -26.72
C GLN A 73 7.12 -15.78 -25.88
N GLY A 74 6.84 -15.50 -24.61
CA GLY A 74 7.75 -14.83 -23.69
C GLY A 74 7.38 -13.38 -23.40
N ASP A 75 8.12 -12.80 -22.48
CA ASP A 75 7.87 -11.46 -21.95
C ASP A 75 8.19 -10.35 -22.96
N ALA A 76 9.26 -10.50 -23.76
CA ALA A 76 9.58 -9.54 -24.81
C ALA A 76 8.52 -9.52 -25.93
N HIS A 77 7.95 -10.68 -26.29
CA HIS A 77 6.89 -10.74 -27.27
C HIS A 77 5.60 -10.11 -26.76
N SER A 78 5.24 -10.40 -25.50
CA SER A 78 4.09 -9.76 -24.83
C SER A 78 4.27 -8.26 -24.75
N PHE A 79 5.48 -7.78 -24.41
CA PHE A 79 5.81 -6.36 -24.40
C PHE A 79 5.72 -5.73 -25.79
N LEU A 80 6.26 -6.34 -26.83
CA LEU A 80 6.19 -5.82 -28.20
C LEU A 80 4.73 -5.63 -28.66
N ARG A 81 3.86 -6.61 -28.40
CA ARG A 81 2.43 -6.50 -28.70
C ARG A 81 1.75 -5.35 -27.96
N ALA A 82 2.04 -5.23 -26.66
CA ALA A 82 1.50 -4.15 -25.85
C ALA A 82 2.01 -2.78 -26.31
N ALA A 83 3.31 -2.67 -26.58
CA ALA A 83 3.93 -1.43 -27.01
C ALA A 83 3.34 -0.92 -28.36
N ARG A 84 3.13 -1.81 -29.33
CA ARG A 84 2.48 -1.47 -30.61
C ARG A 84 1.07 -0.93 -30.39
N ARG A 85 0.24 -1.63 -29.60
CA ARG A 85 -1.13 -1.19 -29.30
C ARG A 85 -1.19 0.12 -28.54
N ILE A 86 -0.30 0.34 -27.59
CA ILE A 86 -0.21 1.60 -26.85
C ILE A 86 0.17 2.74 -27.79
N ARG A 87 1.10 2.51 -28.73
CA ARG A 87 1.46 3.51 -29.75
C ARG A 87 0.28 3.84 -30.65
N GLU A 88 -0.50 2.86 -31.08
CA GLU A 88 -1.72 3.04 -31.86
C GLU A 88 -2.80 3.81 -31.06
N ASP A 89 -2.97 3.50 -29.76
CA ASP A 89 -3.97 4.15 -28.90
C ASP A 89 -3.64 5.59 -28.53
N CYS A 90 -2.38 5.92 -28.34
CA CYS A 90 -2.04 7.23 -27.80
C CYS A 90 -0.81 7.92 -28.42
N GLY A 91 -0.13 7.32 -29.39
CA GLY A 91 1.06 7.91 -30.01
C GLY A 91 2.22 8.05 -29.02
N ALA A 92 2.45 7.04 -28.16
CA ALA A 92 3.52 7.08 -27.18
C ALA A 92 4.90 7.29 -27.83
N ASP A 93 5.64 8.29 -27.36
CA ASP A 93 7.04 8.55 -27.77
C ASP A 93 8.00 7.71 -26.94
N ARG A 94 7.68 7.53 -25.65
CA ARG A 94 8.48 6.80 -24.67
C ARG A 94 7.60 5.86 -23.85
N ILE A 95 8.11 4.64 -23.62
CA ILE A 95 7.46 3.63 -22.80
C ILE A 95 8.40 3.25 -21.67
N THR A 96 7.94 3.39 -20.45
CA THR A 96 8.57 2.82 -19.26
C THR A 96 7.84 1.54 -18.90
N LEU A 97 8.53 0.42 -19.01
CA LEU A 97 8.02 -0.91 -18.72
C LEU A 97 8.40 -1.32 -17.31
N CYS A 98 7.46 -1.91 -16.58
CA CYS A 98 7.73 -2.68 -15.37
C CYS A 98 6.94 -4.00 -15.37
N TRP A 99 7.46 -4.99 -14.63
CA TRP A 99 6.75 -6.24 -14.43
C TRP A 99 5.64 -6.09 -13.39
N GLY A 100 4.49 -6.69 -13.64
CA GLY A 100 3.33 -6.60 -12.74
C GLY A 100 3.51 -7.31 -11.40
N ASP A 101 4.49 -8.21 -11.28
CA ASP A 101 4.83 -8.94 -10.05
C ASP A 101 6.03 -8.34 -9.29
N THR A 102 6.52 -7.21 -9.73
CA THR A 102 7.55 -6.45 -9.00
C THR A 102 6.89 -5.48 -8.02
N VAL A 103 7.36 -5.52 -6.79
CA VAL A 103 6.91 -4.64 -5.71
C VAL A 103 7.96 -3.56 -5.50
N TYR A 104 7.65 -2.34 -5.92
CA TYR A 104 8.50 -1.18 -5.67
C TYR A 104 8.27 -0.68 -4.25
N LEU A 105 9.34 -0.42 -3.53
CA LEU A 105 9.27 0.00 -2.14
C LEU A 105 9.01 1.50 -2.00
N ASP A 106 9.46 2.30 -2.99
CA ASP A 106 9.23 3.73 -3.09
C ASP A 106 9.03 4.17 -4.56
N ASP A 107 8.87 5.47 -4.80
CA ASP A 107 8.68 6.06 -6.13
C ASP A 107 9.97 6.53 -6.81
N ALA A 108 11.12 6.42 -6.14
CA ALA A 108 12.41 6.99 -6.62
C ALA A 108 12.80 6.47 -8.02
N ALA A 109 12.54 5.18 -8.27
CA ALA A 109 12.81 4.58 -9.58
C ALA A 109 11.95 5.20 -10.69
N PHE A 110 10.65 5.39 -10.45
CA PHE A 110 9.71 5.98 -11.42
C PHE A 110 10.02 7.44 -11.68
N ARG A 111 10.28 8.21 -10.63
CA ARG A 111 10.70 9.61 -10.74
C ARG A 111 11.97 9.75 -11.57
N LYS A 112 12.96 8.89 -11.33
CA LYS A 112 14.21 8.86 -12.09
C LYS A 112 13.98 8.50 -13.56
N ALA A 113 13.12 7.50 -13.84
CA ALA A 113 12.76 7.10 -15.20
C ALA A 113 12.06 8.22 -15.97
N ALA A 114 11.09 8.88 -15.34
CA ALA A 114 10.33 9.98 -15.96
C ALA A 114 11.19 11.23 -16.19
N SER A 115 12.19 11.51 -15.34
CA SER A 115 13.08 12.68 -15.48
C SER A 115 14.16 12.54 -16.56
N LEU A 116 14.26 11.41 -17.25
CA LEU A 116 15.28 11.19 -18.28
C LEU A 116 15.06 12.15 -19.47
N PRO A 117 16.06 12.94 -19.84
CA PRO A 117 15.96 13.78 -21.03
C PRO A 117 15.98 12.92 -22.30
N GLY A 118 15.37 13.38 -23.39
CA GLY A 118 15.38 12.68 -24.69
C GLY A 118 16.79 12.35 -25.19
N THR A 119 17.77 13.21 -24.88
CA THR A 119 19.19 13.01 -25.23
C THR A 119 19.83 11.79 -24.54
N ALA A 120 19.26 11.30 -23.46
CA ALA A 120 19.75 10.08 -22.78
C ALA A 120 19.70 8.84 -23.69
N PHE A 121 18.87 8.87 -24.73
CA PHE A 121 18.63 7.76 -25.66
C PHE A 121 19.35 7.93 -27.03
N ALA A 122 20.22 8.91 -27.18
CA ALA A 122 20.86 9.23 -28.47
C ALA A 122 21.71 8.05 -29.03
N ASP A 123 22.26 7.19 -28.16
CA ASP A 123 23.18 6.11 -28.51
C ASP A 123 22.75 4.75 -27.92
N CYS A 124 21.50 4.62 -27.46
CA CYS A 124 20.99 3.37 -26.88
C CYS A 124 19.51 3.11 -27.26
N ALA A 125 19.13 1.83 -27.23
CA ALA A 125 17.76 1.39 -27.44
C ALA A 125 16.85 1.68 -26.25
N GLY A 126 17.44 1.87 -25.09
CA GLY A 126 16.75 2.12 -23.84
C GLY A 126 17.69 2.04 -22.64
N ILE A 127 17.12 2.28 -21.48
CA ILE A 127 17.82 2.27 -20.19
C ILE A 127 17.16 1.26 -19.28
N SER A 128 17.96 0.32 -18.76
CA SER A 128 17.57 -0.59 -17.68
C SER A 128 18.02 -0.03 -16.36
N PHE A 129 17.14 -0.03 -15.37
CA PHE A 129 17.48 0.37 -14.01
C PHE A 129 17.94 -0.87 -13.23
N ALA A 130 19.09 -0.77 -12.59
CA ALA A 130 19.72 -1.88 -11.87
C ALA A 130 20.33 -1.42 -10.55
N SER A 131 20.48 -2.35 -9.60
CA SER A 131 21.24 -2.15 -8.37
C SER A 131 22.31 -3.24 -8.20
N GLU A 132 23.33 -2.97 -7.40
CA GLU A 132 24.27 -4.00 -6.97
C GLU A 132 23.66 -4.83 -5.85
N ASP A 133 23.27 -6.06 -6.15
CA ASP A 133 22.64 -6.95 -5.19
C ASP A 133 23.49 -8.19 -4.90
N PRO A 134 23.41 -8.74 -3.67
CA PRO A 134 24.02 -10.02 -3.35
C PRO A 134 23.24 -11.15 -4.03
N GLN A 135 23.95 -12.12 -4.60
CA GLN A 135 23.41 -13.34 -5.19
C GLN A 135 22.17 -13.13 -6.09
N PRO A 136 22.22 -12.24 -7.10
CA PRO A 136 21.06 -11.94 -7.94
C PRO A 136 20.60 -13.17 -8.73
N TYR A 137 19.30 -13.25 -9.05
CA TYR A 137 18.76 -14.27 -9.94
C TYR A 137 19.17 -14.02 -11.39
N ALA A 138 19.10 -12.77 -11.84
CA ALA A 138 19.60 -12.31 -13.13
C ALA A 138 20.54 -11.13 -12.90
N TRP A 139 21.60 -11.02 -13.72
CA TRP A 139 22.55 -9.91 -13.62
C TRP A 139 23.10 -9.52 -14.98
N TYR A 140 23.63 -8.31 -15.04
CA TYR A 140 24.27 -7.75 -16.22
C TYR A 140 25.79 -7.82 -16.15
N GLU A 141 26.38 -8.22 -17.27
CA GLU A 141 27.77 -7.91 -17.61
C GLU A 141 27.78 -6.67 -18.51
N THR A 142 28.60 -5.68 -18.21
CA THR A 142 28.62 -4.40 -18.90
C THR A 142 29.91 -4.16 -19.66
N ASP A 143 29.82 -3.27 -20.66
CA ASP A 143 30.94 -2.65 -21.36
C ASP A 143 30.73 -1.14 -21.28
N GLY A 144 31.43 -0.49 -20.34
CA GLY A 144 31.12 0.87 -19.93
C GLY A 144 29.68 0.99 -19.45
N PRO A 145 28.88 1.93 -19.97
CA PRO A 145 27.49 2.09 -19.59
C PRO A 145 26.55 1.08 -20.25
N PHE A 146 27.03 0.25 -21.19
CA PHE A 146 26.19 -0.62 -21.99
C PHE A 146 26.10 -2.03 -21.43
N ILE A 147 24.90 -2.62 -21.48
CA ILE A 147 24.68 -4.02 -21.15
C ILE A 147 25.25 -4.87 -22.29
N ARG A 148 26.32 -5.60 -21.99
CA ARG A 148 26.96 -6.54 -22.92
C ARG A 148 26.23 -7.87 -22.97
N CYS A 149 25.86 -8.37 -21.81
CA CYS A 149 25.22 -9.67 -21.67
C CYS A 149 24.34 -9.71 -20.43
N SER A 150 23.18 -10.37 -20.55
CA SER A 150 22.32 -10.73 -19.42
C SER A 150 22.56 -12.19 -19.04
N ARG A 151 22.72 -12.45 -17.76
CA ARG A 151 23.00 -13.77 -17.17
C ARG A 151 21.91 -14.19 -16.21
N PHE A 152 21.72 -15.49 -16.04
CA PHE A 152 20.71 -16.07 -15.15
C PHE A 152 21.31 -17.18 -14.31
N ARG A 153 21.05 -17.19 -13.00
CA ARG A 153 21.60 -18.15 -12.05
C ARG A 153 21.41 -19.61 -12.48
N GLY A 154 20.23 -19.96 -12.97
CA GLY A 154 19.93 -21.34 -13.38
C GLY A 154 20.56 -21.79 -14.71
N ARG A 155 21.04 -20.84 -15.56
CA ARG A 155 21.63 -21.08 -16.87
C ARG A 155 23.13 -20.84 -16.90
N ASP A 156 23.58 -19.78 -16.25
CA ASP A 156 24.94 -19.24 -16.43
C ASP A 156 25.80 -19.34 -15.15
N GLY A 157 25.32 -20.07 -14.15
CA GLY A 157 25.97 -20.19 -12.84
C GLY A 157 25.44 -19.20 -11.81
N ALA A 158 26.24 -18.93 -10.77
CA ALA A 158 25.91 -17.98 -9.72
C ALA A 158 27.08 -17.01 -9.51
N VAL A 159 26.76 -15.80 -9.04
CA VAL A 159 27.72 -14.77 -8.63
C VAL A 159 27.42 -14.31 -7.21
N ASP A 160 28.45 -13.93 -6.46
CA ASP A 160 28.27 -13.43 -5.09
C ASP A 160 27.62 -12.05 -5.08
N ARG A 161 27.92 -11.20 -6.07
CA ARG A 161 27.35 -9.88 -6.29
C ARG A 161 27.25 -9.60 -7.79
N GLY A 162 26.22 -8.85 -8.19
CA GLY A 162 26.06 -8.47 -9.58
C GLY A 162 25.05 -7.35 -9.77
N LEU A 163 25.08 -6.72 -10.94
CA LEU A 163 24.12 -5.70 -11.33
C LEU A 163 22.79 -6.38 -11.67
N HIS A 164 21.89 -6.42 -10.68
CA HIS A 164 20.55 -6.99 -10.79
C HIS A 164 19.59 -5.97 -11.38
N ASP A 165 18.79 -6.36 -12.39
CA ASP A 165 17.74 -5.51 -12.91
C ASP A 165 16.65 -5.29 -11.86
N GLN A 166 16.17 -4.05 -11.79
CA GLN A 166 15.10 -3.67 -10.86
C GLN A 166 13.71 -3.74 -11.54
N SER A 167 13.62 -4.54 -12.61
CA SER A 167 12.39 -4.76 -13.37
C SER A 167 11.74 -3.48 -13.91
N LEU A 168 12.56 -2.45 -14.15
CA LEU A 168 12.17 -1.16 -14.70
C LEU A 168 13.05 -0.80 -15.89
N PHE A 169 12.42 -0.49 -17.01
CA PHE A 169 13.08 -0.22 -18.28
C PHE A 169 12.41 0.95 -18.98
N THR A 170 13.18 1.87 -19.51
CA THR A 170 12.63 3.00 -20.29
C THR A 170 13.18 2.98 -21.71
N PHE A 171 12.29 3.10 -22.68
CA PHE A 171 12.60 2.98 -24.11
C PHE A 171 11.97 4.11 -24.93
N PRO A 172 12.66 4.64 -25.96
CA PRO A 172 11.98 5.26 -27.09
C PRO A 172 11.10 4.22 -27.80
N ALA A 173 9.81 4.50 -27.92
CA ALA A 173 8.81 3.51 -28.33
C ALA A 173 9.07 2.95 -29.75
N ASP A 174 9.43 3.82 -30.71
CA ASP A 174 9.78 3.39 -32.08
C ASP A 174 11.01 2.50 -32.13
N THR A 175 12.04 2.87 -31.38
CA THR A 175 13.32 2.15 -31.42
C THR A 175 13.16 0.75 -30.84
N ILE A 176 12.50 0.62 -29.69
CA ILE A 176 12.36 -0.69 -29.05
C ILE A 176 11.45 -1.62 -29.84
N CYS A 177 10.33 -1.13 -30.41
CA CYS A 177 9.46 -1.96 -31.24
C CYS A 177 10.23 -2.50 -32.45
N ARG A 178 10.94 -1.66 -33.19
CA ARG A 178 11.73 -2.06 -34.35
C ARG A 178 12.82 -3.07 -34.00
N GLN A 179 13.54 -2.87 -32.87
CA GLN A 179 14.62 -3.79 -32.48
C GLN A 179 14.09 -5.13 -31.95
N LEU A 180 12.97 -5.14 -31.25
CA LEU A 180 12.32 -6.38 -30.85
C LEU A 180 11.75 -7.16 -32.04
N GLU A 181 11.26 -6.49 -33.09
CA GLU A 181 10.85 -7.14 -34.36
C GLU A 181 12.03 -7.84 -35.04
N GLN A 182 13.21 -7.20 -35.08
CA GLN A 182 14.40 -7.82 -35.61
C GLN A 182 14.85 -9.01 -34.76
N TYR A 183 14.76 -8.89 -33.44
CA TYR A 183 15.06 -10.02 -32.54
C TYR A 183 14.06 -11.17 -32.72
N MET A 184 12.78 -10.87 -32.82
CA MET A 184 11.72 -11.85 -33.10
C MET A 184 12.00 -12.60 -34.40
N THR A 185 12.33 -11.87 -35.47
CA THR A 185 12.69 -12.46 -36.78
C THR A 185 13.95 -13.34 -36.67
N ALA A 186 14.96 -12.93 -35.92
CA ALA A 186 16.18 -13.71 -35.71
C ALA A 186 15.92 -15.02 -34.93
N LEU A 187 14.88 -15.07 -34.09
CA LEU A 187 14.42 -16.29 -33.42
C LEU A 187 13.54 -17.18 -34.30
N GLY A 188 13.26 -16.76 -35.56
CA GLY A 188 12.46 -17.50 -36.51
C GLY A 188 10.96 -17.22 -36.49
N TYR A 189 10.49 -16.26 -35.70
CA TYR A 189 9.10 -15.81 -35.73
C TYR A 189 8.91 -14.82 -36.88
N ARG A 190 7.81 -14.99 -37.61
CA ARG A 190 7.51 -14.20 -38.81
C ARG A 190 6.36 -13.21 -38.62
N ASP A 191 5.39 -13.54 -37.77
CA ASP A 191 4.18 -12.73 -37.53
C ASP A 191 3.65 -12.95 -36.12
N GLU A 192 2.76 -12.09 -35.65
CA GLU A 192 2.05 -12.20 -34.36
C GLU A 192 1.18 -13.47 -34.29
N GLU A 193 0.77 -14.02 -35.44
CA GLU A 193 -0.04 -15.23 -35.52
C GLU A 193 0.77 -16.51 -35.41
N ASP A 194 2.09 -16.49 -35.67
CA ASP A 194 3.00 -17.64 -35.55
C ASP A 194 3.30 -18.02 -34.08
N TYR A 195 2.25 -18.00 -33.26
CA TYR A 195 2.34 -18.45 -31.89
C TYR A 195 2.43 -19.98 -31.83
N ILE A 196 3.63 -20.49 -31.57
CA ILE A 196 3.83 -21.92 -31.30
C ILE A 196 3.61 -22.15 -29.80
N SER A 197 2.45 -22.70 -29.45
CA SER A 197 2.20 -23.15 -28.10
C SER A 197 3.09 -24.37 -27.79
N GLY A 198 4.00 -24.24 -26.81
CA GLY A 198 4.59 -25.40 -26.16
C GLY A 198 6.09 -25.61 -26.20
N ASP A 199 6.85 -24.89 -27.02
CA ASP A 199 8.32 -25.01 -26.94
C ASP A 199 8.92 -23.90 -26.06
N VAL A 200 9.22 -24.25 -24.80
CA VAL A 200 9.83 -23.37 -23.81
C VAL A 200 11.28 -23.02 -24.17
N SER A 201 11.90 -23.75 -25.10
CA SER A 201 13.32 -23.57 -25.48
C SER A 201 13.56 -22.31 -26.33
N ASN A 202 12.51 -21.78 -26.98
CA ASN A 202 12.58 -20.60 -27.85
C ASN A 202 11.81 -19.38 -27.30
N GLU A 203 11.68 -19.25 -26.00
CA GLU A 203 10.99 -18.12 -25.39
C GLU A 203 11.72 -16.79 -25.70
N MET A 204 10.99 -15.81 -26.23
CA MET A 204 11.48 -14.47 -26.52
C MET A 204 11.56 -13.65 -25.22
N LYS A 205 12.74 -13.66 -24.58
CA LYS A 205 12.99 -12.95 -23.30
C LYS A 205 13.58 -11.57 -23.55
N LEU A 206 13.10 -10.58 -22.81
CA LEU A 206 13.55 -9.19 -22.94
C LEU A 206 15.04 -9.05 -22.56
N LEU A 207 15.47 -9.69 -21.50
CA LEU A 207 16.87 -9.61 -21.09
C LEU A 207 17.83 -10.30 -22.09
N ASP A 208 17.39 -11.36 -22.75
CA ASP A 208 18.17 -11.99 -23.83
C ASP A 208 18.21 -11.09 -25.08
N ALA A 209 17.14 -10.33 -25.35
CA ALA A 209 17.14 -9.33 -26.41
C ALA A 209 18.21 -8.25 -26.19
N PHE A 210 18.52 -7.88 -24.97
CA PHE A 210 19.60 -6.92 -24.67
C PHE A 210 20.98 -7.45 -25.09
N THR A 211 21.23 -8.73 -24.82
CA THR A 211 22.43 -9.41 -25.31
C THR A 211 22.51 -9.45 -26.83
N TYR A 212 21.37 -9.73 -27.50
CA TYR A 212 21.26 -9.72 -28.95
C TYR A 212 21.52 -8.32 -29.53
N PHE A 213 20.97 -7.27 -28.95
CA PHE A 213 21.17 -5.89 -29.41
C PHE A 213 22.66 -5.52 -29.35
N TYR A 214 23.30 -5.79 -28.22
CA TYR A 214 24.74 -5.52 -28.07
C TYR A 214 25.59 -6.28 -29.08
N GLY A 215 25.34 -7.56 -29.29
CA GLY A 215 26.07 -8.42 -30.23
C GLY A 215 25.91 -7.97 -31.70
N ASN A 216 24.79 -7.31 -32.04
CA ASN A 216 24.49 -6.88 -33.42
C ASN A 216 24.65 -5.37 -33.65
N ARG A 217 25.43 -4.65 -32.81
CA ARG A 217 25.72 -3.23 -32.99
C ARG A 217 26.30 -2.89 -34.38
N HIS A 218 27.15 -3.76 -34.89
CA HIS A 218 27.72 -3.64 -36.24
C HIS A 218 26.69 -3.71 -37.38
N ARG A 219 25.45 -4.14 -37.09
CA ARG A 219 24.30 -4.17 -38.02
C ARG A 219 23.33 -3.02 -37.78
N GLY A 220 23.73 -2.02 -36.96
CA GLY A 220 22.94 -0.82 -36.69
C GLY A 220 21.94 -0.97 -35.53
N LEU A 221 21.99 -2.05 -34.73
CA LEU A 221 21.22 -2.12 -33.49
C LEU A 221 21.88 -1.25 -32.41
N LEU A 222 21.05 -0.59 -31.63
CA LEU A 222 21.49 0.19 -30.46
C LEU A 222 21.50 -0.70 -29.23
N PRO A 223 22.57 -0.67 -28.39
CA PRO A 223 22.63 -1.42 -27.15
C PRO A 223 21.71 -0.83 -26.08
N MET A 224 21.44 -1.56 -25.02
CA MET A 224 20.82 -1.04 -23.78
C MET A 224 21.88 -0.42 -22.90
N LYS A 225 21.53 0.68 -22.20
CA LYS A 225 22.32 1.24 -21.10
C LYS A 225 21.82 0.73 -19.76
N VAL A 226 22.70 0.71 -18.77
CA VAL A 226 22.36 0.50 -17.38
C VAL A 226 22.42 1.82 -16.62
N MET A 227 21.44 2.03 -15.73
CA MET A 227 21.41 3.16 -14.79
C MET A 227 21.25 2.62 -13.37
N LEU A 228 22.14 3.02 -12.47
CA LEU A 228 22.13 2.53 -11.10
C LEU A 228 21.06 3.20 -10.25
N LEU A 229 20.38 2.37 -9.47
CA LEU A 229 19.51 2.74 -8.35
C LEU A 229 20.17 2.33 -7.03
N ALA A 230 19.64 2.86 -5.94
CA ALA A 230 20.00 2.37 -4.62
C ALA A 230 19.55 0.91 -4.44
N PRO A 231 20.34 0.05 -3.74
CA PRO A 231 19.90 -1.30 -3.40
C PRO A 231 18.59 -1.29 -2.62
N GLY A 232 17.75 -2.30 -2.85
CA GLY A 232 16.50 -2.46 -2.14
C GLY A 232 15.34 -1.55 -2.62
N THR A 233 15.43 -0.96 -3.81
CA THR A 233 14.37 -0.13 -4.41
C THR A 233 13.15 -0.96 -4.81
N SER A 234 13.34 -2.22 -5.18
CA SER A 234 12.27 -3.14 -5.53
C SER A 234 12.54 -4.55 -5.03
N CYS A 235 11.52 -5.39 -5.02
CA CYS A 235 11.60 -6.81 -4.74
C CYS A 235 10.57 -7.59 -5.56
N SER A 236 10.83 -8.88 -5.77
CA SER A 236 9.94 -9.80 -6.47
C SER A 236 9.77 -11.08 -5.66
N PHE A 237 8.79 -11.88 -6.00
CA PHE A 237 8.48 -13.13 -5.32
C PHE A 237 8.06 -14.22 -6.30
N ASN A 238 8.42 -15.47 -6.00
CA ASN A 238 8.04 -16.65 -6.78
C ASN A 238 7.34 -17.72 -5.94
N THR A 239 7.46 -17.63 -4.61
CA THR A 239 6.82 -18.55 -3.64
C THR A 239 5.98 -17.77 -2.63
N ALA A 240 5.16 -18.48 -1.86
CA ALA A 240 4.35 -17.88 -0.81
C ALA A 240 5.22 -17.28 0.32
N GLU A 241 6.34 -17.95 0.66
CA GLU A 241 7.28 -17.49 1.67
C GLU A 241 7.99 -16.20 1.23
N GLU A 242 8.38 -16.13 -0.05
CA GLU A 242 8.95 -14.91 -0.62
C GLU A 242 7.93 -13.76 -0.64
N LEU A 243 6.64 -14.06 -0.89
CA LEU A 243 5.57 -13.07 -0.83
C LEU A 243 5.43 -12.47 0.58
N GLU A 244 5.49 -13.29 1.64
CA GLU A 244 5.45 -12.78 3.02
C GLU A 244 6.66 -11.89 3.32
N ALA A 245 7.87 -12.29 2.91
CA ALA A 245 9.06 -11.46 3.06
C ALA A 245 8.96 -10.14 2.28
N VAL A 246 8.29 -10.14 1.12
CA VAL A 246 8.01 -8.92 0.34
C VAL A 246 6.99 -8.05 1.05
N ARG A 247 5.94 -8.62 1.64
CA ARG A 247 4.94 -7.89 2.45
C ARG A 247 5.59 -7.17 3.62
N GLU A 248 6.45 -7.87 4.37
CA GLU A 248 7.20 -7.26 5.46
C GLU A 248 8.10 -6.10 5.01
N LYS A 249 8.82 -6.29 3.88
CA LYS A 249 9.64 -5.22 3.31
C LYS A 249 8.80 -4.04 2.84
N ALA A 250 7.67 -4.29 2.17
CA ALA A 250 6.78 -3.26 1.69
C ALA A 250 6.13 -2.50 2.84
N ALA A 251 5.71 -3.19 3.91
CA ALA A 251 5.20 -2.57 5.13
C ALA A 251 6.25 -1.65 5.79
N ARG A 252 7.52 -2.10 5.83
CA ARG A 252 8.62 -1.28 6.34
C ARG A 252 8.97 -0.09 5.43
N ALA A 253 8.83 -0.23 4.12
CA ALA A 253 9.13 0.81 3.13
C ALA A 253 7.90 1.66 2.78
N GLY A 254 6.67 1.14 2.86
CA GLY A 254 5.39 1.86 2.76
C GLY A 254 5.25 2.96 3.81
N ALA A 255 6.14 2.87 4.77
CA ALA A 255 6.51 3.90 5.71
C ALA A 255 7.10 5.19 5.09
N ASP A 256 7.28 5.30 3.78
CA ASP A 256 7.61 6.59 3.16
C ASP A 256 6.32 7.30 2.72
N GLY A 257 5.65 7.94 3.69
CA GLY A 257 4.41 8.71 3.50
C GLY A 257 4.52 9.92 2.57
N SER A 258 5.64 10.05 1.82
CA SER A 258 5.86 11.14 0.87
C SER A 258 4.75 11.18 -0.21
N ALA A 259 4.23 10.01 -0.63
CA ALA A 259 3.20 9.93 -1.67
C ALA A 259 1.80 10.44 -1.23
N ARG A 260 1.46 10.34 0.07
CA ARG A 260 0.17 10.84 0.60
C ARG A 260 0.28 12.26 1.16
N ALA A 261 1.44 12.62 1.69
CA ALA A 261 1.71 13.99 2.09
C ALA A 261 1.63 14.98 0.91
N ASP A 262 1.91 14.53 -0.32
CA ASP A 262 1.78 15.37 -1.53
C ASP A 262 0.32 15.56 -1.99
N LEU A 263 -0.63 14.70 -1.57
CA LEU A 263 -2.06 14.87 -1.80
C LEU A 263 -2.70 15.84 -0.81
N PHE A 264 -2.01 16.13 0.26
CA PHE A 264 -2.40 17.07 1.28
C PHE A 264 -1.37 18.19 1.34
N ASP A 265 -1.76 19.41 0.98
CA ASP A 265 -0.92 20.60 1.14
C ASP A 265 -0.88 21.02 2.62
N PRO A 266 0.12 20.58 3.42
CA PRO A 266 0.21 20.98 4.81
C PRO A 266 0.78 22.39 4.98
N GLU A 267 1.34 23.02 3.95
CA GLU A 267 1.92 24.37 4.05
C GLU A 267 0.84 25.42 4.30
N GLY A 268 -0.40 25.16 3.85
CA GLY A 268 -1.56 26.03 4.10
C GLY A 268 -2.44 25.59 5.28
N PHE A 269 -2.28 24.37 5.80
CA PHE A 269 -3.16 23.89 6.87
C PHE A 269 -2.65 24.30 8.25
N ARG A 270 -3.42 25.16 8.93
CA ARG A 270 -3.12 25.66 10.29
C ARG A 270 -4.08 25.10 11.36
N GLY A 271 -4.78 24.02 11.03
CA GLY A 271 -5.77 23.40 11.89
C GLY A 271 -5.21 22.30 12.80
N THR A 272 -6.13 21.51 13.33
CA THR A 272 -5.86 20.45 14.30
C THR A 272 -5.90 19.08 13.61
N TYR A 273 -4.86 18.27 13.82
CA TYR A 273 -4.89 16.86 13.47
C TYR A 273 -5.57 16.07 14.59
N VAL A 274 -6.46 15.18 14.22
CA VAL A 274 -7.08 14.19 15.12
C VAL A 274 -6.67 12.80 14.64
N PHE A 275 -5.94 12.07 15.47
CA PHE A 275 -5.42 10.74 15.13
C PHE A 275 -6.22 9.64 15.81
N ASP A 276 -6.50 8.57 15.08
CA ASP A 276 -6.76 7.28 15.72
C ASP A 276 -5.46 6.75 16.36
N LEU A 277 -5.60 5.83 17.30
CA LEU A 277 -4.47 5.20 17.97
C LEU A 277 -4.12 3.84 17.37
N ASP A 278 -5.07 2.90 17.39
CA ASP A 278 -4.81 1.49 17.13
C ASP A 278 -4.71 1.17 15.63
N GLY A 279 -3.58 0.65 15.20
CA GLY A 279 -3.29 0.44 13.78
C GLY A 279 -2.91 1.73 13.03
N THR A 280 -2.88 2.88 13.73
CA THR A 280 -2.53 4.19 13.20
C THR A 280 -1.24 4.70 13.84
N LEU A 281 -1.30 5.17 15.09
CA LEU A 281 -0.11 5.60 15.84
C LEU A 281 0.60 4.46 16.54
N TRP A 282 -0.14 3.47 17.01
CA TRP A 282 0.31 2.34 17.82
C TRP A 282 -0.32 1.02 17.37
N ASP A 283 0.42 -0.08 17.44
CA ASP A 283 -0.13 -1.43 17.29
C ASP A 283 0.39 -2.34 18.42
N GLU A 284 -0.51 -2.75 19.33
CA GLU A 284 -0.17 -3.61 20.47
C GLU A 284 0.31 -5.01 20.03
N ARG A 285 -0.07 -5.45 18.83
CA ARG A 285 0.29 -6.77 18.27
C ARG A 285 1.58 -6.74 17.46
N ALA A 286 2.15 -5.57 17.24
CA ALA A 286 3.41 -5.45 16.53
C ALA A 286 4.54 -6.13 17.30
N ASP A 287 5.52 -6.62 16.56
CA ASP A 287 6.78 -7.08 17.13
C ASP A 287 7.58 -5.93 17.77
N ASP A 288 8.73 -6.24 18.35
CA ASP A 288 9.56 -5.23 19.02
C ASP A 288 9.97 -4.07 18.09
N SER A 289 10.19 -4.35 16.80
CA SER A 289 10.49 -3.33 15.81
C SER A 289 9.28 -2.43 15.54
N GLY A 290 8.09 -3.01 15.42
CA GLY A 290 6.85 -2.25 15.27
C GLY A 290 6.50 -1.44 16.52
N LYS A 291 6.78 -1.95 17.72
CA LYS A 291 6.61 -1.18 18.96
C LYS A 291 7.53 0.03 19.04
N GLN A 292 8.78 -0.08 18.58
CA GLN A 292 9.66 1.08 18.45
C GLN A 292 9.12 2.12 17.47
N VAL A 293 8.51 1.69 16.35
CA VAL A 293 7.83 2.59 15.42
C VAL A 293 6.65 3.29 16.07
N GLY A 294 5.81 2.56 16.80
CA GLY A 294 4.69 3.15 17.55
C GLY A 294 5.14 4.17 18.58
N GLU A 295 6.21 3.89 19.34
CA GLU A 295 6.82 4.84 20.26
C GLU A 295 7.34 6.10 19.53
N GLU A 296 8.01 5.94 18.38
CA GLU A 296 8.45 7.05 17.54
C GLU A 296 7.25 7.89 17.07
N ASN A 297 6.16 7.26 16.63
CA ASN A 297 4.93 7.94 16.19
C ASN A 297 4.34 8.79 17.32
N LEU A 298 4.20 8.22 18.53
CA LEU A 298 3.67 8.92 19.69
C LEU A 298 4.54 10.13 20.08
N ASN A 299 5.83 10.09 19.82
CA ASN A 299 6.74 11.20 20.09
C ASN A 299 6.85 12.24 18.96
N LEU A 300 6.41 11.89 17.75
CA LEU A 300 6.38 12.80 16.60
C LEU A 300 5.04 13.51 16.41
N PHE A 301 3.91 12.87 16.76
CA PHE A 301 2.61 13.43 16.46
C PHE A 301 2.35 14.74 17.23
N ARG A 302 1.47 15.57 16.66
CA ARG A 302 0.94 16.77 17.27
C ARG A 302 -0.55 16.85 16.95
N GLY A 303 -1.37 17.01 17.98
CA GLY A 303 -2.82 17.06 17.79
C GLY A 303 -3.59 16.38 18.90
N ILE A 304 -4.75 15.87 18.57
CA ILE A 304 -5.70 15.18 19.47
C ILE A 304 -5.70 13.69 19.14
N ILE A 305 -5.82 12.84 20.15
CA ILE A 305 -6.09 11.40 19.95
C ILE A 305 -7.56 11.10 20.19
N LEU A 306 -8.15 10.30 19.30
CA LEU A 306 -9.51 9.78 19.40
C LEU A 306 -9.51 8.26 19.20
N SER A 307 -9.47 7.50 20.28
CA SER A 307 -9.39 6.04 20.29
C SER A 307 -10.73 5.37 20.70
N GLY A 308 -11.01 4.22 20.09
CA GLY A 308 -12.08 3.32 20.54
C GLY A 308 -11.72 2.49 21.77
N ASN A 309 -10.45 2.43 22.15
CA ASN A 309 -9.96 1.66 23.29
C ASN A 309 -10.28 2.32 24.63
N SER A 310 -10.17 1.49 25.71
CA SER A 310 -10.45 1.96 27.07
C SER A 310 -9.36 2.91 27.57
N TYR A 311 -9.76 3.79 28.47
CA TYR A 311 -8.90 4.72 29.17
C TYR A 311 -7.65 4.05 29.74
N GLU A 312 -7.81 2.93 30.45
CA GLU A 312 -6.70 2.24 31.11
C GLU A 312 -5.64 1.78 30.10
N HIS A 313 -6.10 1.22 28.95
CA HIS A 313 -5.20 0.75 27.92
C HIS A 313 -4.41 1.91 27.30
N VAL A 314 -5.10 2.97 26.88
CA VAL A 314 -4.47 4.13 26.22
C VAL A 314 -3.53 4.85 27.18
N ARG A 315 -3.94 5.06 28.43
CA ARG A 315 -3.10 5.64 29.47
C ARG A 315 -1.80 4.86 29.68
N ASP A 316 -1.90 3.52 29.73
CA ASP A 316 -0.72 2.68 29.96
C ASP A 316 0.24 2.70 28.76
N VAL A 317 -0.26 2.83 27.54
CA VAL A 317 0.57 3.06 26.33
C VAL A 317 1.29 4.39 26.45
N PHE A 318 0.55 5.47 26.74
CA PHE A 318 1.13 6.82 26.86
C PHE A 318 2.18 6.91 27.94
N ARG A 319 1.92 6.36 29.13
CA ARG A 319 2.88 6.37 30.25
C ARG A 319 4.19 5.64 29.92
N ARG A 320 4.12 4.60 29.08
CA ARG A 320 5.32 3.84 28.70
C ARG A 320 6.08 4.47 27.54
N CYS A 321 5.39 5.08 26.58
CA CYS A 321 5.93 5.36 25.27
C CYS A 321 5.97 6.85 24.90
N TYR A 322 5.24 7.73 25.60
CA TYR A 322 5.24 9.17 25.32
C TYR A 322 6.22 9.91 26.23
N HIS A 323 7.22 10.56 25.62
CA HIS A 323 8.35 11.18 26.35
C HIS A 323 8.53 12.68 26.02
N GLN A 324 7.46 13.33 25.51
CA GLN A 324 7.49 14.74 25.17
C GLN A 324 6.90 15.60 26.29
N ASP A 325 7.41 16.83 26.44
CA ASP A 325 6.85 17.82 27.38
C ASP A 325 5.53 18.44 26.90
N ALA A 326 5.19 18.22 25.61
CA ALA A 326 3.95 18.74 25.01
C ALA A 326 2.73 18.04 25.62
N VAL A 327 1.77 18.82 26.09
CA VAL A 327 0.50 18.30 26.59
C VAL A 327 -0.40 17.94 25.39
N VAL A 328 -0.93 16.73 25.40
CA VAL A 328 -1.79 16.19 24.35
C VAL A 328 -3.15 15.86 24.93
N ASP A 329 -4.23 16.28 24.26
CA ASP A 329 -5.59 15.87 24.55
C ASP A 329 -5.87 14.47 24.02
N ILE A 330 -6.36 13.59 24.89
CA ILE A 330 -6.57 12.18 24.59
C ILE A 330 -8.02 11.81 24.92
N TYR A 331 -8.76 11.36 23.91
CA TYR A 331 -10.14 10.91 24.01
C TYR A 331 -10.21 9.41 23.77
N THR A 332 -10.73 8.65 24.75
CA THR A 332 -10.84 7.20 24.74
C THR A 332 -12.30 6.75 24.81
N ASP A 333 -12.51 5.43 24.73
CA ASP A 333 -13.86 4.86 24.77
C ASP A 333 -14.79 5.51 23.72
N PHE A 334 -14.30 5.53 22.47
CA PHE A 334 -14.92 6.22 21.31
C PHE A 334 -14.95 7.75 21.42
N GLY A 335 -14.35 8.35 22.45
CA GLY A 335 -14.23 9.78 22.62
C GLY A 335 -14.92 10.38 23.85
N ASN A 336 -15.59 9.55 24.68
CA ASN A 336 -16.31 10.08 25.85
C ASN A 336 -15.45 10.35 27.06
N VAL A 337 -14.35 9.62 27.22
CA VAL A 337 -13.44 9.77 28.33
C VAL A 337 -12.23 10.58 27.86
N HIS A 338 -12.01 11.73 28.48
CA HIS A 338 -10.93 12.65 28.16
C HIS A 338 -9.93 12.73 29.30
N PHE A 339 -8.67 12.77 28.97
CA PHE A 339 -7.55 13.09 29.85
C PHE A 339 -6.42 13.72 29.03
N THR A 340 -5.36 14.18 29.67
CA THR A 340 -4.20 14.73 28.98
C THR A 340 -2.96 13.88 29.25
N SER A 341 -1.93 14.01 28.39
CA SER A 341 -0.65 13.34 28.62
C SER A 341 0.09 13.81 29.88
N ALA A 342 -0.28 14.97 30.43
CA ALA A 342 0.34 15.56 31.61
C ALA A 342 -0.41 15.23 32.91
N ASP A 343 -1.69 14.91 32.85
CA ASP A 343 -2.55 14.70 34.02
C ASP A 343 -3.53 13.54 33.74
N ASP A 344 -3.61 12.61 34.68
CA ASP A 344 -4.53 11.47 34.65
C ASP A 344 -5.95 11.83 35.13
N THR A 345 -6.25 13.10 35.38
CA THR A 345 -7.61 13.51 35.74
C THR A 345 -8.55 13.25 34.57
N VAL A 346 -9.58 12.46 34.82
CA VAL A 346 -10.54 12.04 33.81
C VAL A 346 -11.73 12.97 33.80
N ASP A 347 -12.02 13.51 32.60
CA ASP A 347 -13.26 14.23 32.29
C ASP A 347 -14.18 13.36 31.44
N VAL A 348 -15.49 13.44 31.66
CA VAL A 348 -16.51 12.81 30.84
C VAL A 348 -17.11 13.85 29.90
N LEU A 349 -17.05 13.59 28.59
CA LEU A 349 -17.51 14.55 27.60
C LEU A 349 -19.04 14.69 27.57
N THR A 350 -19.78 13.58 27.79
CA THR A 350 -21.24 13.58 27.84
C THR A 350 -21.83 12.39 28.61
N GLU A 351 -22.90 12.63 29.34
CA GLU A 351 -23.71 11.63 30.00
C GLU A 351 -24.81 11.03 29.10
N ALA A 352 -25.00 11.60 27.90
CA ALA A 352 -26.16 11.28 27.04
C ALA A 352 -26.15 9.84 26.50
N TYR A 353 -24.98 9.21 26.46
CA TYR A 353 -24.83 7.86 25.89
C TYR A 353 -24.55 6.79 26.92
N ARG A 354 -24.89 7.00 28.18
CA ARG A 354 -24.78 5.95 29.22
C ARG A 354 -25.71 4.79 28.95
N VAL A 355 -25.14 3.60 28.99
CA VAL A 355 -25.88 2.34 28.98
C VAL A 355 -26.46 2.09 30.38
N GLU A 356 -27.77 1.85 30.46
CA GLU A 356 -28.42 1.58 31.74
C GLU A 356 -27.85 0.33 32.41
N PRO A 357 -27.66 0.31 33.73
CA PRO A 357 -27.21 -0.88 34.47
C PRO A 357 -28.08 -2.12 34.20
N ALA A 358 -29.37 -1.92 33.92
CA ALA A 358 -30.30 -3.02 33.59
C ALA A 358 -29.91 -3.72 32.26
N ALA A 359 -29.39 -2.98 31.26
CA ALA A 359 -28.94 -3.56 30.00
C ALA A 359 -27.66 -4.39 30.21
N ALA A 360 -26.72 -3.93 31.01
CA ALA A 360 -25.53 -4.71 31.38
C ALA A 360 -25.91 -5.97 32.17
N ALA A 361 -26.88 -5.88 33.09
CA ALA A 361 -27.39 -7.03 33.83
C ALA A 361 -28.09 -8.04 32.90
N ALA A 362 -28.82 -7.58 31.89
CA ALA A 362 -29.46 -8.45 30.90
C ALA A 362 -28.42 -9.24 30.08
N LEU A 363 -27.31 -8.60 29.73
CA LEU A 363 -26.18 -9.28 29.07
C LEU A 363 -25.52 -10.32 30.04
N GLU A 364 -25.27 -9.95 31.28
CA GLU A 364 -24.67 -10.84 32.27
C GLU A 364 -25.54 -12.07 32.55
N ALA A 365 -26.86 -11.97 32.39
CA ALA A 365 -27.80 -13.07 32.54
C ALA A 365 -27.70 -14.11 31.41
N VAL A 366 -27.11 -13.77 30.26
CA VAL A 366 -26.86 -14.74 29.18
C VAL A 366 -25.79 -15.72 29.61
N PRO A 367 -26.02 -17.06 29.58
CA PRO A 367 -25.08 -18.04 30.11
C PRO A 367 -23.68 -17.96 29.51
N ALA A 368 -23.59 -17.63 28.19
CA ALA A 368 -22.31 -17.49 27.47
C ALA A 368 -21.52 -16.24 27.88
N PHE A 369 -22.17 -15.25 28.51
CA PHE A 369 -21.59 -13.96 28.87
C PHE A 369 -21.28 -13.80 30.34
N ARG A 370 -21.72 -14.76 31.18
CA ARG A 370 -21.56 -14.72 32.64
C ARG A 370 -20.09 -14.54 33.02
N GLY A 371 -19.81 -13.54 33.84
CA GLY A 371 -18.45 -13.18 34.29
C GLY A 371 -17.57 -12.52 33.22
N LYS A 372 -18.13 -12.18 32.04
CA LYS A 372 -17.41 -11.60 30.90
C LYS A 372 -17.85 -10.18 30.57
N VAL A 373 -18.92 -9.70 31.18
CA VAL A 373 -19.48 -8.36 30.96
C VAL A 373 -18.66 -7.34 31.75
N ARG A 374 -18.23 -6.30 31.07
CA ARG A 374 -17.48 -5.18 31.66
C ARG A 374 -18.06 -3.86 31.18
N VAL A 375 -18.29 -2.97 32.13
CA VAL A 375 -18.70 -1.59 31.83
C VAL A 375 -17.45 -0.73 31.80
N ARG A 376 -17.30 0.06 30.76
CA ARG A 376 -16.17 0.99 30.56
C ARG A 376 -16.63 2.33 29.99
N GLY A 377 -15.73 3.30 29.84
CA GLY A 377 -16.05 4.60 29.26
C GLY A 377 -17.06 5.38 30.12
N GLU A 378 -16.92 5.30 31.45
CA GLU A 378 -17.85 5.89 32.40
C GLU A 378 -19.32 5.51 32.15
N GLY A 379 -19.53 4.25 31.74
CA GLY A 379 -20.84 3.69 31.50
C GLY A 379 -21.34 3.77 30.05
N CYS A 380 -20.60 4.36 29.12
CA CYS A 380 -21.04 4.50 27.74
C CYS A 380 -20.82 3.24 26.88
N VAL A 381 -19.97 2.32 27.30
CA VAL A 381 -19.69 1.08 26.59
C VAL A 381 -19.82 -0.12 27.55
N VAL A 382 -20.54 -1.14 27.11
CA VAL A 382 -20.56 -2.45 27.78
C VAL A 382 -19.88 -3.44 26.86
N THR A 383 -18.72 -3.94 27.28
CA THR A 383 -17.93 -4.94 26.53
C THR A 383 -18.13 -6.33 27.10
N VAL A 384 -18.40 -7.30 26.25
CA VAL A 384 -18.42 -8.73 26.60
C VAL A 384 -17.18 -9.40 26.02
N LYS A 385 -16.22 -9.85 26.86
CA LYS A 385 -14.96 -10.49 26.46
C LYS A 385 -14.34 -11.35 27.58
N PRO A 386 -13.54 -12.37 27.27
CA PRO A 386 -13.21 -12.86 25.94
C PRO A 386 -14.33 -13.75 25.35
N LEU A 387 -14.52 -13.69 24.03
CA LEU A 387 -15.50 -14.52 23.32
C LEU A 387 -14.84 -15.25 22.15
N GLU A 388 -15.19 -16.55 22.03
CA GLU A 388 -15.01 -17.33 20.82
C GLU A 388 -16.32 -17.30 20.03
N ASN A 389 -16.28 -17.47 18.70
CA ASN A 389 -17.46 -17.52 17.85
C ASN A 389 -18.43 -16.32 18.04
N ARG A 390 -17.90 -15.10 17.98
CA ARG A 390 -18.61 -13.84 18.25
C ARG A 390 -19.83 -13.61 17.36
N GLU A 391 -19.80 -14.06 16.10
CA GLU A 391 -20.93 -13.93 15.17
C GLU A 391 -22.18 -14.66 15.66
N ALA A 392 -22.00 -15.87 16.22
CA ALA A 392 -23.11 -16.61 16.82
C ALA A 392 -23.61 -15.95 18.11
N LEU A 393 -22.69 -15.38 18.90
CA LEU A 393 -22.99 -14.74 20.19
C LEU A 393 -23.56 -13.32 20.03
N LEU A 394 -23.29 -12.64 18.93
CA LEU A 394 -23.86 -11.31 18.63
C LEU A 394 -25.38 -11.34 18.64
N ARG A 395 -25.99 -12.37 18.06
CA ARG A 395 -27.45 -12.55 18.08
C ARG A 395 -28.00 -12.72 19.50
N GLN A 396 -27.27 -13.40 20.38
CA GLN A 396 -27.69 -13.55 21.79
C GLN A 396 -27.61 -12.21 22.54
N ALA A 397 -26.60 -11.39 22.26
CA ALA A 397 -26.50 -10.04 22.80
C ALA A 397 -27.69 -9.18 22.34
N GLN A 398 -27.98 -9.19 21.03
CA GLN A 398 -29.11 -8.46 20.45
C GLN A 398 -30.46 -8.92 21.05
N GLN A 399 -30.63 -10.23 21.25
CA GLN A 399 -31.83 -10.79 21.89
C GLN A 399 -31.95 -10.35 23.36
N ALA A 400 -30.86 -10.35 24.11
CA ALA A 400 -30.87 -9.89 25.52
C ALA A 400 -31.24 -8.40 25.62
N LEU A 401 -30.88 -7.60 24.62
CA LEU A 401 -31.17 -6.18 24.57
C LEU A 401 -32.54 -5.84 24.00
N SER A 402 -33.27 -6.79 23.42
CA SER A 402 -34.56 -6.56 22.76
C SER A 402 -35.63 -5.98 23.69
N ALA A 403 -35.56 -6.27 25.00
CA ALA A 403 -36.44 -5.69 26.01
C ALA A 403 -36.32 -4.16 26.16
N PHE A 404 -35.22 -3.57 25.67
CA PHE A 404 -34.95 -2.14 25.71
C PHE A 404 -35.33 -1.43 24.39
N GLY A 405 -36.04 -2.14 23.49
CA GLY A 405 -36.38 -1.63 22.16
C GLY A 405 -35.17 -1.40 21.28
N ASP A 406 -35.17 -0.32 20.51
CA ASP A 406 -34.10 0.06 19.55
C ASP A 406 -33.08 1.05 20.15
N ARG A 407 -32.94 1.05 21.48
CA ARG A 407 -32.09 2.02 22.19
C ARG A 407 -30.61 1.65 22.13
N TYR A 408 -30.28 0.36 22.10
CA TYR A 408 -28.93 -0.13 22.10
C TYR A 408 -28.58 -0.84 20.81
N GLU A 409 -27.30 -0.80 20.47
CA GLU A 409 -26.74 -1.61 19.42
C GLU A 409 -25.58 -2.46 19.96
N ALA A 410 -25.46 -3.68 19.46
CA ALA A 410 -24.35 -4.59 19.74
C ALA A 410 -23.56 -4.80 18.46
N LYS A 411 -22.24 -4.65 18.54
CA LYS A 411 -21.31 -4.79 17.41
C LYS A 411 -20.14 -5.70 17.81
N ILE A 412 -19.61 -6.46 16.84
CA ILE A 412 -18.34 -7.15 17.01
C ILE A 412 -17.24 -6.10 17.13
N ALA A 413 -16.41 -6.22 18.16
CA ALA A 413 -15.31 -5.31 18.43
C ALA A 413 -14.01 -6.09 18.62
N GLY A 414 -12.94 -5.61 18.02
CA GLY A 414 -11.64 -6.26 18.05
C GLY A 414 -11.69 -7.76 17.69
N HIS A 415 -10.84 -8.58 18.31
CA HIS A 415 -10.73 -10.02 17.98
C HIS A 415 -11.55 -10.95 18.90
N THR A 416 -11.90 -10.50 20.11
CA THR A 416 -12.49 -11.36 21.14
C THR A 416 -13.67 -10.74 21.85
N SER A 417 -14.24 -9.64 21.37
CA SER A 417 -15.29 -8.90 22.08
C SER A 417 -16.51 -8.57 21.25
N ILE A 418 -17.60 -8.31 21.96
CA ILE A 418 -18.79 -7.63 21.48
C ILE A 418 -18.96 -6.39 22.34
N ASP A 419 -19.06 -5.23 21.70
CA ASP A 419 -19.37 -3.97 22.38
C ASP A 419 -20.85 -3.61 22.20
N VAL A 420 -21.45 -3.13 23.29
CA VAL A 420 -22.81 -2.64 23.34
C VAL A 420 -22.79 -1.19 23.75
N THR A 421 -23.43 -0.36 22.95
CA THR A 421 -23.51 1.09 23.15
C THR A 421 -24.94 1.57 22.95
N VAL A 422 -25.23 2.78 23.39
CA VAL A 422 -26.44 3.48 22.95
C VAL A 422 -26.34 3.71 21.43
N LYS A 423 -27.44 3.51 20.73
CA LYS A 423 -27.48 3.65 19.28
C LYS A 423 -27.02 5.04 18.83
N GLY A 424 -26.12 5.07 17.86
CA GLY A 424 -25.49 6.30 17.36
C GLY A 424 -24.32 6.81 18.20
N TYR A 425 -23.87 6.06 19.20
CA TYR A 425 -22.63 6.34 19.91
C TYR A 425 -21.44 5.75 19.15
N ASP A 426 -20.68 6.60 18.50
CA ASP A 426 -19.51 6.24 17.69
C ASP A 426 -18.47 7.38 17.66
N LYS A 427 -17.31 7.13 17.06
CA LYS A 427 -16.25 8.13 16.91
C LYS A 427 -16.74 9.40 16.20
N LYS A 428 -17.60 9.30 15.19
CA LYS A 428 -18.15 10.46 14.47
C LYS A 428 -18.95 11.37 15.41
N THR A 429 -19.85 10.78 16.18
CA THR A 429 -20.69 11.54 17.11
C THR A 429 -19.84 12.21 18.18
N MET A 430 -18.84 11.50 18.69
CA MET A 430 -17.95 12.05 19.71
C MET A 430 -16.98 13.08 19.15
N LEU A 431 -16.48 12.90 17.91
CA LEU A 431 -15.70 13.95 17.25
C LEU A 431 -16.48 15.27 17.14
N ARG A 432 -17.79 15.21 16.88
CA ARG A 432 -18.64 16.41 16.88
C ARG A 432 -18.66 17.09 18.25
N GLU A 433 -18.74 16.33 19.34
CA GLU A 433 -18.70 16.88 20.69
C GLU A 433 -17.30 17.45 21.04
N ILE A 434 -16.23 16.77 20.60
CA ILE A 434 -14.86 17.26 20.72
C ILE A 434 -14.68 18.59 19.96
N MET A 435 -15.19 18.67 18.74
CA MET A 435 -15.19 19.91 17.95
C MET A 435 -15.85 21.06 18.70
N LYS A 436 -17.02 20.82 19.31
CA LYS A 436 -17.72 21.82 20.13
C LYS A 436 -16.90 22.26 21.35
N LYS A 437 -16.31 21.29 22.06
CA LYS A 437 -15.47 21.56 23.25
C LYS A 437 -14.29 22.46 22.93
N HIS A 438 -13.62 22.22 21.80
CA HIS A 438 -12.43 22.97 21.36
C HIS A 438 -12.76 24.17 20.45
N GLY A 439 -14.03 24.41 20.11
CA GLY A 439 -14.42 25.49 19.20
C GLY A 439 -13.94 25.31 17.76
N LEU A 440 -13.70 24.07 17.33
CA LEU A 440 -13.18 23.72 16.01
C LEU A 440 -14.31 23.58 14.99
N LYS A 441 -14.05 24.02 13.76
CA LYS A 441 -14.92 23.76 12.61
C LYS A 441 -14.39 22.59 11.81
N ALA A 442 -15.22 22.02 10.93
CA ALA A 442 -14.83 20.89 10.09
C ALA A 442 -13.62 21.22 9.19
N GLU A 443 -13.55 22.44 8.69
CA GLU A 443 -12.44 22.93 7.85
C GLU A 443 -11.10 23.02 8.60
N ASP A 444 -11.15 23.09 9.94
CA ASP A 444 -9.98 23.19 10.83
C ASP A 444 -9.44 21.82 11.24
N ILE A 445 -10.01 20.72 10.74
CA ILE A 445 -9.66 19.37 11.20
C ILE A 445 -9.22 18.49 10.02
N VAL A 446 -8.16 17.73 10.30
CA VAL A 446 -7.78 16.55 9.53
C VAL A 446 -7.79 15.35 10.45
N TYR A 447 -8.66 14.39 10.16
CA TYR A 447 -8.70 13.11 10.86
C TYR A 447 -7.79 12.09 10.16
N VAL A 448 -6.90 11.45 10.91
CA VAL A 448 -5.97 10.43 10.43
C VAL A 448 -6.30 9.10 11.09
N GLY A 449 -6.56 8.08 10.29
CA GLY A 449 -6.91 6.75 10.78
C GLY A 449 -6.72 5.65 9.76
N ASN A 450 -6.77 4.40 10.20
CA ASN A 450 -6.58 3.23 9.34
C ASN A 450 -7.87 2.67 8.73
N GLU A 451 -9.04 3.16 9.14
CA GLU A 451 -10.36 2.72 8.67
C GLU A 451 -11.22 3.86 8.10
N THR A 452 -10.61 4.97 7.65
CA THR A 452 -11.33 6.16 7.19
C THR A 452 -12.00 6.00 5.83
N GLU A 453 -11.56 5.06 4.99
CA GLU A 453 -12.16 4.78 3.69
C GLU A 453 -13.25 3.70 3.77
N LYS A 454 -12.99 2.65 4.52
CA LYS A 454 -13.89 1.50 4.73
C LYS A 454 -13.71 1.03 6.15
N GLY A 455 -14.76 1.00 6.94
CA GLY A 455 -14.70 0.49 8.31
C GLY A 455 -15.38 1.41 9.32
N ALA A 456 -14.95 1.31 10.56
CA ALA A 456 -15.60 1.98 11.70
C ALA A 456 -15.52 3.52 11.65
N GLU A 457 -14.57 4.06 10.91
CA GLU A 457 -14.30 5.50 10.82
C GLU A 457 -14.79 6.16 9.53
N ALA A 458 -15.29 5.36 8.57
CA ALA A 458 -15.70 5.87 7.25
C ALA A 458 -16.80 6.94 7.33
N ASN A 459 -17.64 6.91 8.36
CA ASN A 459 -18.70 7.87 8.59
C ASN A 459 -18.21 9.24 9.13
N ILE A 460 -16.96 9.37 9.55
CA ILE A 460 -16.36 10.64 10.00
C ILE A 460 -16.43 11.71 8.91
N ARG A 461 -16.31 11.32 7.64
CA ARG A 461 -16.43 12.22 6.48
C ARG A 461 -17.76 12.97 6.42
N GLU A 462 -18.82 12.41 6.99
CA GLU A 462 -20.14 13.05 7.03
C GLU A 462 -20.16 14.33 7.87
N LEU A 463 -19.13 14.55 8.70
CA LEU A 463 -18.94 15.81 9.43
C LEU A 463 -18.37 16.93 8.56
N GLY A 464 -17.94 16.63 7.32
CA GLY A 464 -17.25 17.57 6.44
C GLY A 464 -15.77 17.76 6.78
N VAL A 465 -15.21 16.97 7.71
CA VAL A 465 -13.78 17.01 8.03
C VAL A 465 -12.95 16.30 6.93
N LYS A 466 -11.75 16.76 6.71
CA LYS A 466 -10.79 16.04 5.85
C LYS A 466 -10.35 14.77 6.55
N THR A 467 -10.23 13.67 5.79
CA THR A 467 -9.73 12.40 6.31
C THR A 467 -8.49 11.96 5.55
N LEU A 468 -7.50 11.46 6.27
CA LEU A 468 -6.32 10.80 5.72
C LEU A 468 -6.33 9.34 6.16
N GLN A 469 -6.38 8.43 5.19
CA GLN A 469 -6.20 7.01 5.43
C GLN A 469 -4.71 6.71 5.55
N VAL A 470 -4.31 6.01 6.58
CA VAL A 470 -3.01 5.34 6.69
C VAL A 470 -3.26 3.84 6.83
N ASP A 471 -2.41 3.01 6.23
CA ASP A 471 -2.66 1.56 6.22
C ASP A 471 -2.10 0.89 7.49
N ASP A 472 -1.07 1.49 8.10
CA ASP A 472 -0.44 0.99 9.32
C ASP A 472 0.39 2.06 10.06
N ILE A 473 1.02 1.64 11.18
CA ILE A 473 1.90 2.48 12.00
C ILE A 473 3.14 2.99 11.26
N TYR A 474 3.61 2.27 10.24
CA TYR A 474 4.79 2.65 9.46
C TYR A 474 4.47 3.77 8.49
N GLU A 475 3.32 3.70 7.82
CA GLU A 475 2.84 4.77 6.96
C GLU A 475 2.52 6.04 7.76
N CYS A 476 1.92 5.86 8.94
CA CYS A 476 1.70 6.98 9.86
C CYS A 476 3.01 7.65 10.27
N ARG A 477 4.07 6.88 10.59
CA ARG A 477 5.39 7.43 10.92
C ARG A 477 5.92 8.34 9.81
N ALA A 478 5.78 7.90 8.59
CA ALA A 478 6.28 8.67 7.47
C ALA A 478 5.48 9.94 7.21
N LEU A 479 4.15 9.87 7.37
CA LEU A 479 3.31 11.07 7.39
C LEU A 479 3.79 12.05 8.47
N LEU A 480 4.01 11.58 9.70
CA LEU A 480 4.45 12.40 10.81
C LEU A 480 5.83 13.04 10.59
N LYS A 481 6.79 12.29 10.02
CA LYS A 481 8.10 12.83 9.64
C LYS A 481 7.99 13.90 8.57
N ALA A 482 7.15 13.71 7.56
CA ALA A 482 6.89 14.69 6.52
C ALA A 482 6.26 15.98 7.10
N LEU A 483 5.28 15.84 7.99
CA LEU A 483 4.68 16.98 8.69
C LEU A 483 5.69 17.70 9.58
N HIS A 484 6.53 16.95 10.31
CA HIS A 484 7.52 17.52 11.23
C HIS A 484 8.64 18.28 10.50
N SER A 485 9.11 17.78 9.36
CA SER A 485 10.15 18.44 8.55
C SER A 485 9.69 19.77 7.95
N ARG A 486 8.37 19.95 7.76
CA ARG A 486 7.77 21.17 7.21
C ARG A 486 7.39 22.21 8.28
N ILE A 487 7.28 21.81 9.55
CA ILE A 487 6.91 22.69 10.69
C ILE A 487 8.12 23.38 11.31
N ARG A 488 9.35 22.97 11.01
CA ARG A 488 10.57 23.69 11.42
C ARG A 488 11.03 24.60 10.27
N PRO A 489 10.78 25.93 10.33
CA PRO A 489 11.64 26.85 9.60
C PRO A 489 13.01 26.79 10.24
N GLU A 490 14.03 26.81 9.40
CA GLU A 490 15.44 26.98 9.80
C GLU A 490 15.66 28.22 10.68
#